data_fb07aebaaf73e7ecd8a07deb9f388e70
#
_entry.id   fb07aebaaf73e7ecd8a07deb9f388e70
#
_cell.length_a   1.000
_cell.length_b   1.000
_cell.length_c   1.000
_cell.angle_alpha   90.00
_cell.angle_beta   90.00
_cell.angle_gamma   90.00
#
_symmetry.space_group_name_H-M   'P 1'
#
loop_
_entity.id
_entity.type
_entity.pdbx_description
1 polymer ?
#
loop_
_entity_poly.entity_id
_entity_poly.type
_entity_poly.pdbx_seq_one_letter_code
_entity_poly.pdbx_strand_id
1 'polypeptide(L)'
;MMSTPSIIKSVANPYYVTNSKYFVNSEGSEILQNFTDVIIEMIATAHESGLTQSVNITEGGRGGLELIQNKSQESAKEIANKASELINAKPVKEEKTTLVMNPDFVSLLTHEILGHPSEADRVLGKEMAWAGGAWWKGKIGEKIGSENLNVFDDPTIKESLGWYYFDDEGVETKKTNLIENGILKNHMQNRETSEIFNSVPTGNMRATNYRYMPLIRMACTCIANGNQNVDEIIKDVKNGYYISNMKVPSIDMKRYNWSISCQYAQKIENGELTDLQRDVIVMGNAPEFFNSIDACGNDFTVRPITYCGKGDPMQSMIMGNGGPTIRGTATVKSVN
;
A
#
# COMPACT_ATOMS: atom_id res chain seq x y z
N MET A 1 11.49 -8.31 21.93
CA MET A 1 10.29 -9.12 21.65
C MET A 1 10.12 -10.30 22.63
N MET A 2 11.08 -11.21 22.75
CA MET A 2 10.94 -12.42 23.60
C MET A 2 10.74 -12.16 25.11
N SER A 3 10.99 -10.98 25.61
CA SER A 3 10.74 -10.63 27.03
C SER A 3 9.27 -10.30 27.34
N THR A 4 8.44 -10.17 26.31
CA THR A 4 7.00 -9.91 26.48
C THR A 4 6.27 -11.21 26.81
N PRO A 5 5.36 -11.23 27.79
CA PRO A 5 4.56 -12.42 28.11
C PRO A 5 3.85 -13.00 26.88
N SER A 6 3.61 -14.33 26.90
CA SER A 6 2.97 -15.11 25.82
C SER A 6 3.71 -15.14 24.47
N ILE A 7 4.78 -14.39 24.25
CA ILE A 7 5.56 -14.46 23.00
C ILE A 7 6.32 -15.79 22.94
N ILE A 8 5.95 -16.62 21.96
CA ILE A 8 6.59 -17.92 21.71
C ILE A 8 7.57 -17.92 20.56
N LYS A 9 7.46 -16.93 19.65
CA LYS A 9 8.34 -16.79 18.49
C LYS A 9 8.54 -15.30 18.15
N SER A 10 9.77 -14.94 17.84
CA SER A 10 10.09 -13.66 17.24
C SER A 10 11.06 -13.83 16.08
N VAL A 11 10.84 -13.06 15.04
CA VAL A 11 11.69 -13.03 13.83
C VAL A 11 12.11 -11.59 13.58
N ALA A 12 13.35 -11.39 13.17
CA ALA A 12 13.84 -10.13 12.61
C ALA A 12 14.75 -10.48 11.44
N ASN A 13 14.32 -10.15 10.23
CA ASN A 13 15.01 -10.42 8.97
C ASN A 13 15.51 -9.10 8.37
N PRO A 14 16.76 -8.70 8.61
CA PRO A 14 17.34 -7.55 7.92
C PRO A 14 17.80 -7.95 6.51
N TYR A 15 17.54 -7.07 5.53
CA TYR A 15 18.05 -7.15 4.18
C TYR A 15 18.84 -5.89 3.87
N TYR A 16 19.99 -6.07 3.26
CA TYR A 16 20.82 -5.01 2.74
C TYR A 16 21.27 -5.40 1.33
N VAL A 17 20.82 -4.64 0.34
CA VAL A 17 21.08 -4.95 -1.08
C VAL A 17 21.59 -3.71 -1.79
N THR A 18 22.70 -3.82 -2.50
CA THR A 18 23.20 -2.80 -3.43
C THR A 18 22.97 -3.26 -4.85
N ASN A 19 22.39 -2.39 -5.67
CA ASN A 19 22.14 -2.63 -7.07
C ASN A 19 22.81 -1.55 -7.92
N SER A 20 23.48 -1.98 -8.98
CA SER A 20 23.97 -1.10 -10.04
C SER A 20 23.27 -1.46 -11.33
N LYS A 21 22.55 -0.51 -11.93
CA LYS A 21 21.77 -0.70 -13.12
C LYS A 21 22.30 0.19 -14.22
N TYR A 22 22.77 -0.44 -15.30
CA TYR A 22 23.22 0.25 -16.50
C TYR A 22 22.25 0.01 -17.64
N PHE A 23 21.78 1.08 -18.27
CA PHE A 23 20.83 1.05 -19.37
C PHE A 23 21.38 1.82 -20.56
N VAL A 24 21.28 1.22 -21.75
CA VAL A 24 21.60 1.84 -23.04
C VAL A 24 20.53 1.48 -24.06
N ASN A 25 20.28 2.37 -25.01
CA ASN A 25 19.39 2.10 -26.13
C ASN A 25 19.93 2.70 -27.45
N SER A 26 19.29 2.38 -28.57
CA SER A 26 19.66 2.88 -29.89
C SER A 26 19.35 4.36 -30.11
N GLU A 27 18.61 5.01 -29.21
CA GLU A 27 18.28 6.43 -29.23
C GLU A 27 19.35 7.29 -28.56
N GLY A 28 20.42 6.66 -28.04
CA GLY A 28 21.56 7.35 -27.41
C GLY A 28 21.46 7.53 -25.91
N SER A 29 20.50 6.89 -25.26
CA SER A 29 20.47 6.87 -23.80
C SER A 29 21.62 6.05 -23.24
N GLU A 30 22.32 6.61 -22.24
CA GLU A 30 23.37 5.93 -21.47
C GLU A 30 23.19 6.33 -19.99
N ILE A 31 22.61 5.41 -19.19
CA ILE A 31 22.14 5.68 -17.84
C ILE A 31 22.71 4.67 -16.85
N LEU A 32 23.42 5.15 -15.83
CA LEU A 32 23.89 4.35 -14.71
C LEU A 32 23.18 4.81 -13.42
N GLN A 33 22.47 3.89 -12.78
CA GLN A 33 21.80 4.13 -11.51
C GLN A 33 22.30 3.16 -10.44
N ASN A 34 22.71 3.70 -9.29
CA ASN A 34 23.16 2.92 -8.14
C ASN A 34 22.20 3.12 -6.98
N PHE A 35 21.73 2.02 -6.41
CA PHE A 35 20.79 2.02 -5.30
C PHE A 35 21.28 1.12 -4.17
N THR A 36 20.97 1.51 -2.96
CA THR A 36 21.08 0.67 -1.77
C THR A 36 19.71 0.60 -1.13
N ASP A 37 19.22 -0.61 -0.89
CA ASP A 37 17.94 -0.88 -0.24
C ASP A 37 18.22 -1.54 1.11
N VAL A 38 17.62 -1.00 2.17
CA VAL A 38 17.72 -1.52 3.54
C VAL A 38 16.33 -1.76 4.07
N ILE A 39 16.03 -3.00 4.44
CA ILE A 39 14.71 -3.42 4.90
C ILE A 39 14.89 -4.31 6.11
N ILE A 40 14.01 -4.18 7.10
CA ILE A 40 13.87 -5.13 8.20
C ILE A 40 12.41 -5.56 8.33
N GLU A 41 12.18 -6.85 8.23
CA GLU A 41 10.89 -7.47 8.53
C GLU A 41 10.93 -8.03 9.94
N MET A 42 9.98 -7.64 10.77
CA MET A 42 9.87 -8.10 12.15
C MET A 42 8.51 -8.74 12.39
N ILE A 43 8.51 -9.88 13.10
CA ILE A 43 7.30 -10.65 13.43
C ILE A 43 7.37 -11.04 14.90
N ALA A 44 6.31 -10.80 15.65
CA ALA A 44 6.10 -11.33 16.99
C ALA A 44 4.87 -12.24 16.99
N THR A 45 5.00 -13.46 17.52
CA THR A 45 3.91 -14.43 17.63
C THR A 45 3.69 -14.77 19.10
N ALA A 46 2.48 -14.52 19.56
CA ALA A 46 2.00 -14.88 20.88
C ALA A 46 1.13 -16.15 20.82
N HIS A 47 1.18 -16.97 21.85
CA HIS A 47 0.32 -18.14 22.02
C HIS A 47 -0.06 -18.33 23.48
N GLU A 48 -1.34 -18.50 23.73
CA GLU A 48 -1.88 -18.82 25.05
C GLU A 48 -3.24 -19.50 24.91
N SER A 49 -3.52 -20.49 25.75
CA SER A 49 -4.84 -21.19 25.82
C SER A 49 -5.37 -21.69 24.47
N GLY A 50 -4.46 -22.14 23.58
CA GLY A 50 -4.83 -22.66 22.25
C GLY A 50 -5.07 -21.61 21.18
N LEU A 51 -4.94 -20.32 21.48
CA LEU A 51 -5.03 -19.21 20.53
C LEU A 51 -3.64 -18.72 20.16
N THR A 52 -3.42 -18.47 18.87
CA THR A 52 -2.17 -17.89 18.33
C THR A 52 -2.48 -16.59 17.59
N GLN A 53 -1.75 -15.54 17.92
CA GLN A 53 -1.83 -14.25 17.23
C GLN A 53 -0.44 -13.76 16.84
N SER A 54 -0.33 -13.15 15.65
CA SER A 54 0.93 -12.62 15.14
C SER A 54 0.75 -11.19 14.68
N VAL A 55 1.72 -10.35 15.02
CA VAL A 55 1.83 -8.98 14.51
C VAL A 55 3.19 -8.82 13.85
N ASN A 56 3.20 -8.19 12.68
CA ASN A 56 4.40 -7.93 11.93
C ASN A 56 4.48 -6.47 11.48
N ILE A 57 5.70 -6.03 11.21
CA ILE A 57 5.99 -4.74 10.59
C ILE A 57 7.18 -4.88 9.65
N THR A 58 7.15 -4.12 8.56
CA THR A 58 8.27 -3.97 7.64
C THR A 58 8.70 -2.50 7.65
N GLU A 59 9.96 -2.27 7.94
CA GLU A 59 10.56 -0.93 7.93
C GLU A 59 11.75 -0.88 6.98
N GLY A 60 12.14 0.32 6.58
CA GLY A 60 13.27 0.56 5.70
C GLY A 60 12.89 1.32 4.44
N GLY A 61 13.81 1.28 3.48
CA GLY A 61 13.67 2.03 2.24
C GLY A 61 14.97 2.04 1.44
N ARG A 62 15.10 2.99 0.55
CA ARG A 62 16.26 3.18 -0.31
C ARG A 62 17.22 4.17 0.32
N GLY A 63 18.29 3.66 0.94
CA GLY A 63 19.26 4.42 1.73
C GLY A 63 20.20 3.50 2.51
N GLY A 64 20.76 3.97 3.62
CA GLY A 64 21.63 3.22 4.49
C GLY A 64 20.94 2.71 5.77
N LEU A 65 21.73 2.22 6.71
CA LEU A 65 21.24 1.65 7.98
C LEU A 65 20.49 2.68 8.86
N GLU A 66 20.72 3.97 8.63
CA GLU A 66 20.00 5.06 9.32
C GLU A 66 18.48 4.95 9.22
N LEU A 67 17.97 4.33 8.15
CA LEU A 67 16.53 4.15 7.92
C LEU A 67 15.87 3.17 8.91
N ILE A 68 16.64 2.26 9.51
CA ILE A 68 16.13 1.23 10.41
C ILE A 68 16.73 1.29 11.84
N GLN A 69 17.85 1.95 12.03
CA GLN A 69 18.69 1.82 13.24
C GLN A 69 17.97 2.23 14.54
N ASN A 70 17.19 3.30 14.52
CA ASN A 70 16.54 3.82 15.73
C ASN A 70 15.09 3.37 15.89
N LYS A 71 14.42 3.04 14.80
CA LYS A 71 13.00 2.66 14.78
C LYS A 71 12.77 1.20 15.16
N SER A 72 13.63 0.30 14.71
CA SER A 72 13.41 -1.15 14.83
C SER A 72 13.26 -1.66 16.28
N GLN A 73 13.90 -1.04 17.25
CA GLN A 73 13.78 -1.48 18.66
C GLN A 73 12.42 -1.10 19.24
N GLU A 74 11.90 0.08 18.93
CA GLU A 74 10.61 0.56 19.37
C GLU A 74 9.49 -0.27 18.72
N SER A 75 9.53 -0.40 17.41
CA SER A 75 8.60 -1.24 16.63
C SER A 75 8.60 -2.70 17.08
N ALA A 76 9.79 -3.27 17.41
CA ALA A 76 9.89 -4.62 17.93
C ALA A 76 9.17 -4.81 19.27
N LYS A 77 9.19 -3.80 20.16
CA LYS A 77 8.44 -3.83 21.41
C LYS A 77 6.95 -3.68 21.17
N GLU A 78 6.59 -2.73 20.30
CA GLU A 78 5.20 -2.46 19.96
C GLU A 78 4.50 -3.70 19.41
N ILE A 79 5.07 -4.36 18.37
CA ILE A 79 4.45 -5.56 17.78
C ILE A 79 4.38 -6.72 18.77
N ALA A 80 5.35 -6.85 19.69
CA ALA A 80 5.31 -7.92 20.70
C ALA A 80 4.22 -7.67 21.74
N ASN A 81 4.08 -6.45 22.22
CA ASN A 81 3.00 -6.08 23.14
C ASN A 81 1.64 -6.28 22.47
N LYS A 82 1.50 -5.81 21.24
CA LYS A 82 0.24 -5.94 20.50
C LYS A 82 -0.12 -7.40 20.21
N ALA A 83 0.83 -8.25 19.84
CA ALA A 83 0.59 -9.70 19.67
C ALA A 83 0.11 -10.35 20.98
N SER A 84 0.70 -9.96 22.12
CA SER A 84 0.30 -10.44 23.44
C SER A 84 -1.11 -9.97 23.85
N GLU A 85 -1.45 -8.71 23.60
CA GLU A 85 -2.79 -8.13 23.85
C GLU A 85 -3.87 -8.84 23.03
N LEU A 86 -3.56 -9.18 21.76
CA LEU A 86 -4.51 -9.82 20.84
C LEU A 86 -4.97 -11.21 21.26
N ILE A 87 -4.23 -11.91 22.13
CA ILE A 87 -4.65 -13.19 22.71
C ILE A 87 -5.98 -13.02 23.48
N ASN A 88 -6.18 -11.89 24.14
CA ASN A 88 -7.38 -11.61 24.92
C ASN A 88 -8.45 -10.83 24.13
N ALA A 89 -8.14 -10.44 22.89
CA ALA A 89 -9.07 -9.69 22.06
C ALA A 89 -10.21 -10.59 21.52
N LYS A 90 -11.36 -9.99 21.25
CA LYS A 90 -12.51 -10.68 20.65
C LYS A 90 -12.48 -10.56 19.12
N PRO A 91 -13.03 -11.54 18.39
CA PRO A 91 -13.29 -11.39 16.96
C PRO A 91 -14.30 -10.26 16.70
N VAL A 92 -14.11 -9.53 15.60
CA VAL A 92 -15.06 -8.48 15.17
C VAL A 92 -16.38 -9.11 14.72
N LYS A 93 -17.50 -8.42 14.95
CA LYS A 93 -18.80 -8.78 14.38
C LYS A 93 -18.92 -8.22 12.98
N GLU A 94 -19.64 -8.94 12.10
CA GLU A 94 -19.89 -8.45 10.73
C GLU A 94 -20.84 -7.26 10.76
N GLU A 95 -20.36 -6.13 10.22
CA GLU A 95 -21.17 -4.93 10.05
C GLU A 95 -20.58 -3.99 8.99
N LYS A 96 -21.45 -3.24 8.29
CA LYS A 96 -21.06 -2.12 7.43
C LYS A 96 -21.10 -0.84 8.28
N THR A 97 -19.95 -0.20 8.45
CA THR A 97 -19.79 0.90 9.40
C THR A 97 -18.70 1.89 8.99
N THR A 98 -18.53 2.95 9.77
CA THR A 98 -17.44 3.90 9.59
C THR A 98 -16.11 3.28 10.02
N LEU A 99 -15.10 3.41 9.18
CA LEU A 99 -13.75 2.93 9.43
C LEU A 99 -12.75 4.08 9.33
N VAL A 100 -11.89 4.19 10.32
CA VAL A 100 -10.69 5.02 10.29
C VAL A 100 -9.51 4.08 10.07
N MET A 101 -8.81 4.22 8.95
CA MET A 101 -7.76 3.31 8.50
C MET A 101 -6.41 3.96 8.65
N ASN A 102 -5.49 3.33 9.38
CA ASN A 102 -4.14 3.87 9.58
C ASN A 102 -3.27 3.83 8.29
N PRO A 103 -2.17 4.59 8.22
CA PRO A 103 -1.30 4.64 7.05
C PRO A 103 -0.77 3.27 6.59
N ASP A 104 -0.52 2.32 7.49
CA ASP A 104 -0.06 0.98 7.11
C ASP A 104 -1.12 0.21 6.35
N PHE A 105 -2.37 0.22 6.82
CA PHE A 105 -3.48 -0.40 6.10
C PHE A 105 -3.75 0.31 4.78
N VAL A 106 -3.72 1.66 4.79
CA VAL A 106 -3.91 2.50 3.61
C VAL A 106 -2.86 2.22 2.55
N SER A 107 -1.62 1.90 2.92
CA SER A 107 -0.56 1.60 1.94
C SER A 107 -0.90 0.38 1.08
N LEU A 108 -1.39 -0.72 1.68
CA LEU A 108 -1.82 -1.91 0.93
C LEU A 108 -3.12 -1.67 0.16
N LEU A 109 -4.08 -0.98 0.76
CA LEU A 109 -5.32 -0.59 0.10
C LEU A 109 -5.02 0.23 -1.17
N THR A 110 -4.15 1.23 -1.07
CA THR A 110 -3.70 2.06 -2.20
C THR A 110 -3.02 1.21 -3.26
N HIS A 111 -2.14 0.30 -2.86
CA HIS A 111 -1.48 -0.63 -3.77
C HIS A 111 -2.49 -1.42 -4.61
N GLU A 112 -3.49 -2.03 -3.98
CA GLU A 112 -4.37 -2.99 -4.60
C GLU A 112 -5.50 -2.35 -5.42
N ILE A 113 -6.17 -1.32 -4.89
CA ILE A 113 -7.40 -0.81 -5.51
C ILE A 113 -7.23 0.58 -6.17
N LEU A 114 -6.07 1.20 -6.04
CA LEU A 114 -5.72 2.46 -6.70
C LEU A 114 -4.51 2.31 -7.62
N GLY A 115 -3.44 1.66 -7.17
CA GLY A 115 -2.20 1.50 -7.92
C GLY A 115 -2.33 0.55 -9.10
N HIS A 116 -2.64 -0.71 -8.87
CA HIS A 116 -2.77 -1.70 -9.93
C HIS A 116 -3.78 -1.34 -11.02
N PRO A 117 -5.00 -0.84 -10.72
CA PRO A 117 -5.93 -0.45 -11.77
C PRO A 117 -5.52 0.84 -12.51
N SER A 118 -4.52 1.57 -12.03
CA SER A 118 -3.93 2.72 -12.73
C SER A 118 -2.81 2.35 -13.71
N GLU A 119 -2.37 1.10 -13.76
CA GLU A 119 -1.39 0.63 -14.75
C GLU A 119 -2.07 0.52 -16.13
N ALA A 120 -1.61 1.29 -17.12
CA ALA A 120 -2.29 1.45 -18.41
C ALA A 120 -2.43 0.14 -19.21
N ASP A 121 -1.48 -0.79 -19.09
CA ASP A 121 -1.56 -2.11 -19.72
C ASP A 121 -2.71 -2.95 -19.13
N ARG A 122 -2.99 -2.85 -17.82
CA ARG A 122 -4.18 -3.47 -17.21
C ARG A 122 -5.46 -2.79 -17.69
N VAL A 123 -5.48 -1.47 -17.79
CA VAL A 123 -6.63 -0.72 -18.29
C VAL A 123 -6.98 -1.15 -19.73
N LEU A 124 -5.97 -1.38 -20.57
CA LEU A 124 -6.13 -1.87 -21.94
C LEU A 124 -6.47 -3.37 -22.02
N GLY A 125 -6.28 -4.12 -20.94
CA GLY A 125 -6.45 -5.58 -20.92
C GLY A 125 -5.28 -6.34 -21.52
N LYS A 126 -4.08 -5.75 -21.54
CA LYS A 126 -2.83 -6.36 -22.05
C LYS A 126 -2.06 -7.19 -20.99
N GLU A 127 -2.46 -7.10 -19.74
CA GLU A 127 -1.90 -7.92 -18.66
C GLU A 127 -2.43 -9.35 -18.75
N MET A 128 -1.57 -10.29 -19.14
CA MET A 128 -1.95 -11.67 -19.45
C MET A 128 -2.02 -12.60 -18.24
N ALA A 129 -1.08 -12.47 -17.30
CA ALA A 129 -0.89 -13.47 -16.24
C ALA A 129 -2.06 -13.49 -15.24
N TRP A 130 -2.65 -12.37 -14.97
CA TRP A 130 -3.73 -12.23 -14.00
C TRP A 130 -4.98 -11.61 -14.61
N ALA A 131 -5.04 -11.61 -15.94
CA ALA A 131 -6.17 -11.17 -16.77
C ALA A 131 -6.91 -9.95 -16.19
N GLY A 132 -6.18 -9.10 -15.46
CA GLY A 132 -6.75 -8.02 -14.70
C GLY A 132 -7.05 -6.86 -15.62
N GLY A 133 -8.30 -6.41 -15.61
CA GLY A 133 -8.69 -5.11 -16.13
C GLY A 133 -8.73 -4.09 -14.99
N ALA A 134 -9.06 -2.87 -15.34
CA ALA A 134 -9.47 -1.85 -14.38
C ALA A 134 -10.97 -1.59 -14.55
N TRP A 135 -11.71 -1.54 -13.44
CA TRP A 135 -13.16 -1.26 -13.50
C TRP A 135 -13.46 0.14 -14.05
N TRP A 136 -12.46 1.03 -14.01
CA TRP A 136 -12.55 2.40 -14.53
C TRP A 136 -12.01 2.59 -15.95
N LYS A 137 -11.87 1.51 -16.72
CA LYS A 137 -11.52 1.59 -18.14
C LYS A 137 -12.44 2.56 -18.87
N GLY A 138 -11.87 3.53 -19.59
CA GLY A 138 -12.61 4.56 -20.33
C GLY A 138 -13.19 5.69 -19.50
N LYS A 139 -12.85 5.79 -18.21
CA LYS A 139 -13.41 6.78 -17.29
C LYS A 139 -12.49 7.97 -16.98
N ILE A 140 -11.44 8.20 -17.79
CA ILE A 140 -10.64 9.43 -17.66
C ILE A 140 -11.55 10.65 -17.81
N GLY A 141 -11.45 11.57 -16.85
CA GLY A 141 -12.30 12.75 -16.74
C GLY A 141 -13.60 12.55 -15.93
N GLU A 142 -13.95 11.31 -15.59
CA GLU A 142 -15.13 11.04 -14.77
C GLU A 142 -14.82 11.10 -13.26
N LYS A 143 -15.82 11.46 -12.46
CA LYS A 143 -15.77 11.38 -11.00
C LYS A 143 -15.92 9.93 -10.57
N ILE A 144 -14.90 9.38 -9.91
CA ILE A 144 -14.84 8.00 -9.43
C ILE A 144 -14.78 7.87 -7.90
N GLY A 145 -14.71 8.98 -7.20
CA GLY A 145 -14.63 9.05 -5.74
C GLY A 145 -15.03 10.41 -5.18
N SER A 146 -14.92 10.56 -3.88
CA SER A 146 -15.16 11.83 -3.19
C SER A 146 -14.10 12.88 -3.53
N GLU A 147 -14.35 14.14 -3.20
CA GLU A 147 -13.41 15.24 -3.40
C GLU A 147 -12.16 15.13 -2.51
N ASN A 148 -12.23 14.35 -1.43
CA ASN A 148 -11.09 14.06 -0.57
C ASN A 148 -10.11 13.06 -1.18
N LEU A 149 -10.52 12.31 -2.22
CA LEU A 149 -9.66 11.32 -2.86
C LEU A 149 -8.75 11.98 -3.89
N ASN A 150 -7.48 12.16 -3.50
CA ASN A 150 -6.39 12.61 -4.36
C ASN A 150 -5.31 11.55 -4.37
N VAL A 151 -4.91 11.06 -5.55
CA VAL A 151 -3.95 9.96 -5.71
C VAL A 151 -2.90 10.31 -6.74
N PHE A 152 -1.66 9.97 -6.44
CA PHE A 152 -0.53 10.17 -7.35
C PHE A 152 0.40 8.94 -7.32
N ASP A 153 1.21 8.79 -8.37
CA ASP A 153 2.41 7.95 -8.35
C ASP A 153 3.64 8.86 -8.47
N ASP A 154 4.60 8.72 -7.55
CA ASP A 154 5.74 9.62 -7.48
C ASP A 154 7.06 8.86 -7.24
N PRO A 155 7.77 8.52 -8.33
CA PRO A 155 9.09 7.88 -8.24
C PRO A 155 10.18 8.79 -7.67
N THR A 156 9.91 10.05 -7.36
CA THR A 156 10.90 11.00 -6.84
C THR A 156 10.90 11.11 -5.32
N ILE A 157 10.00 10.40 -4.63
CA ILE A 157 9.99 10.35 -3.15
C ILE A 157 11.24 9.63 -2.67
N LYS A 158 12.21 10.41 -2.18
CA LYS A 158 13.47 9.91 -1.63
C LYS A 158 13.23 8.96 -0.47
N GLU A 159 14.16 8.02 -0.30
CA GLU A 159 14.11 6.97 0.72
C GLU A 159 13.00 5.92 0.53
N SER A 160 12.03 6.13 -0.38
CA SER A 160 11.09 5.08 -0.77
C SER A 160 11.78 3.98 -1.58
N LEU A 161 11.39 2.71 -1.42
CA LEU A 161 11.83 1.61 -2.28
C LEU A 161 11.40 1.81 -3.75
N GLY A 162 10.43 2.67 -4.00
CA GLY A 162 9.97 3.06 -5.33
C GLY A 162 10.73 4.23 -5.94
N TRP A 163 11.76 4.77 -5.30
CA TRP A 163 12.53 5.88 -5.81
C TRP A 163 13.55 5.46 -6.87
N TYR A 164 13.54 6.10 -8.04
CA TYR A 164 14.54 5.98 -9.11
C TYR A 164 14.46 7.18 -10.04
N TYR A 165 15.49 7.39 -10.86
CA TYR A 165 15.58 8.57 -11.74
C TYR A 165 15.04 8.33 -13.16
N PHE A 166 15.28 7.12 -13.70
CA PHE A 166 14.88 6.72 -15.05
C PHE A 166 14.30 5.31 -15.02
N ASP A 167 13.27 5.10 -15.81
CA ASP A 167 12.69 3.79 -16.01
C ASP A 167 13.47 2.93 -17.03
N ASP A 168 12.97 1.76 -17.35
CA ASP A 168 13.61 0.80 -18.28
C ASP A 168 13.30 1.05 -19.76
N GLU A 169 12.70 2.18 -20.08
CA GLU A 169 12.64 2.77 -21.43
C GLU A 169 13.53 4.03 -21.54
N GLY A 170 14.25 4.41 -20.47
CA GLY A 170 15.07 5.61 -20.42
C GLY A 170 14.24 6.89 -20.21
N VAL A 171 13.00 6.77 -19.77
CA VAL A 171 12.13 7.89 -19.46
C VAL A 171 12.46 8.44 -18.07
N GLU A 172 12.72 9.75 -17.99
CA GLU A 172 12.92 10.43 -16.71
C GLU A 172 11.65 10.41 -15.87
N THR A 173 11.81 10.13 -14.58
CA THR A 173 10.68 9.98 -13.67
C THR A 173 10.13 11.32 -13.18
N LYS A 174 8.83 11.37 -12.99
CA LYS A 174 8.13 12.53 -12.45
C LYS A 174 6.89 12.12 -11.67
N LYS A 175 6.46 12.97 -10.77
CA LYS A 175 5.16 12.81 -10.12
C LYS A 175 4.04 12.88 -11.16
N THR A 176 3.14 11.90 -11.11
CA THR A 176 1.96 11.79 -11.96
C THR A 176 0.70 11.75 -11.11
N ASN A 177 -0.17 12.77 -11.25
CA ASN A 177 -1.47 12.75 -10.58
C ASN A 177 -2.41 11.78 -11.31
N LEU A 178 -2.89 10.77 -10.60
CA LEU A 178 -3.78 9.73 -11.11
C LEU A 178 -5.25 10.11 -10.89
N ILE A 179 -5.56 10.65 -9.70
CA ILE A 179 -6.88 11.11 -9.31
C ILE A 179 -6.74 12.48 -8.64
N GLU A 180 -7.57 13.44 -9.01
CA GLU A 180 -7.64 14.75 -8.39
C GLU A 180 -9.08 15.09 -8.04
N ASN A 181 -9.35 15.39 -6.77
CA ASN A 181 -10.68 15.69 -6.24
C ASN A 181 -11.74 14.64 -6.65
N GLY A 182 -11.33 13.36 -6.59
CA GLY A 182 -12.17 12.22 -6.99
C GLY A 182 -12.33 12.02 -8.49
N ILE A 183 -11.70 12.83 -9.34
CA ILE A 183 -11.75 12.72 -10.80
C ILE A 183 -10.54 11.94 -11.30
N LEU A 184 -10.76 10.87 -12.08
CA LEU A 184 -9.70 10.11 -12.72
C LEU A 184 -9.01 10.97 -13.80
N LYS A 185 -7.70 11.23 -13.65
CA LYS A 185 -6.94 12.11 -14.53
C LYS A 185 -6.02 11.37 -15.49
N ASN A 186 -5.29 10.39 -14.96
CA ASN A 186 -4.27 9.69 -15.72
C ASN A 186 -4.17 8.23 -15.31
N HIS A 187 -3.39 7.49 -16.11
CA HIS A 187 -2.85 6.18 -15.79
C HIS A 187 -1.31 6.26 -15.75
N MET A 188 -0.67 5.29 -15.11
CA MET A 188 0.76 5.08 -15.27
C MET A 188 1.02 4.55 -16.69
N GLN A 189 1.91 5.19 -17.43
CA GLN A 189 2.11 5.01 -18.86
C GLN A 189 3.54 4.59 -19.18
N ASN A 190 3.69 3.73 -20.19
CA ASN A 190 4.93 3.58 -20.93
C ASN A 190 4.86 4.37 -22.26
N ARG A 191 5.88 4.28 -23.09
CA ARG A 191 5.94 5.00 -24.39
C ARG A 191 4.82 4.57 -25.35
N GLU A 192 4.49 3.27 -25.40
CA GLU A 192 3.42 2.74 -26.23
C GLU A 192 2.02 3.20 -25.75
N THR A 193 1.74 3.04 -24.45
CA THR A 193 0.41 3.35 -23.93
C THR A 193 0.16 4.84 -23.89
N SER A 194 1.19 5.67 -23.71
CA SER A 194 1.05 7.12 -23.75
C SER A 194 0.55 7.62 -25.10
N GLU A 195 0.97 6.99 -26.20
CA GLU A 195 0.44 7.30 -27.53
C GLU A 195 -1.04 6.89 -27.66
N ILE A 196 -1.41 5.71 -27.17
CA ILE A 196 -2.79 5.22 -27.18
C ILE A 196 -3.73 6.17 -26.41
N PHE A 197 -3.28 6.67 -25.26
CA PHE A 197 -4.07 7.58 -24.42
C PHE A 197 -3.90 9.06 -24.77
N ASN A 198 -3.16 9.39 -25.83
CA ASN A 198 -2.80 10.77 -26.20
C ASN A 198 -2.26 11.57 -24.99
N SER A 199 -1.29 10.97 -24.31
CA SER A 199 -0.67 11.48 -23.09
C SER A 199 0.87 11.43 -23.20
N VAL A 200 1.56 11.49 -22.07
CA VAL A 200 3.03 11.40 -22.02
C VAL A 200 3.46 10.21 -21.18
N PRO A 201 4.62 9.58 -21.47
CA PRO A 201 5.18 8.55 -20.61
C PRO A 201 5.40 9.07 -19.19
N THR A 202 5.16 8.22 -18.20
CA THR A 202 5.22 8.60 -16.77
C THR A 202 6.46 8.09 -16.05
N GLY A 203 7.31 7.32 -16.76
CA GLY A 203 8.52 6.75 -16.18
C GLY A 203 8.23 5.54 -15.29
N ASN A 204 7.22 4.74 -15.64
CA ASN A 204 6.79 3.58 -14.86
C ASN A 204 7.14 2.24 -15.49
N MET A 205 7.88 2.21 -16.60
CA MET A 205 8.27 0.97 -17.27
C MET A 205 9.45 0.32 -16.54
N ARG A 206 9.22 -0.78 -15.82
CA ARG A 206 10.20 -1.38 -14.92
C ARG A 206 10.31 -2.88 -15.11
N ALA A 207 11.52 -3.43 -15.06
CA ALA A 207 11.80 -4.86 -15.02
C ALA A 207 12.50 -5.23 -13.71
N THR A 208 12.25 -6.43 -13.19
CA THR A 208 12.96 -6.95 -12.01
C THR A 208 14.47 -7.01 -12.24
N ASN A 209 14.88 -7.42 -13.43
CA ASN A 209 16.27 -7.43 -13.88
C ASN A 209 16.35 -7.57 -15.42
N TYR A 210 17.55 -7.60 -15.97
CA TYR A 210 17.82 -7.65 -17.41
C TYR A 210 17.25 -8.88 -18.16
N ARG A 211 16.76 -9.91 -17.47
CA ARG A 211 16.20 -11.12 -18.07
C ARG A 211 14.73 -11.01 -18.43
N TYR A 212 14.08 -9.94 -17.98
CA TYR A 212 12.64 -9.75 -18.14
C TYR A 212 12.33 -8.56 -19.02
N MET A 213 11.27 -8.70 -19.81
CA MET A 213 10.68 -7.55 -20.50
C MET A 213 10.12 -6.58 -19.46
N PRO A 214 10.38 -5.28 -19.56
CA PRO A 214 9.79 -4.30 -18.69
C PRO A 214 8.26 -4.31 -18.77
N LEU A 215 7.61 -3.97 -17.66
CA LEU A 215 6.16 -3.81 -17.53
C LEU A 215 5.85 -2.48 -16.86
N ILE A 216 4.64 -1.95 -17.08
CA ILE A 216 4.19 -0.78 -16.32
C ILE A 216 4.00 -1.21 -14.86
N ARG A 217 4.71 -0.53 -13.95
CA ARG A 217 4.72 -0.85 -12.52
C ARG A 217 4.61 0.43 -11.69
N MET A 218 3.88 0.35 -10.61
CA MET A 218 3.92 1.38 -9.57
C MET A 218 5.36 1.69 -9.17
N ALA A 219 5.60 2.94 -8.83
CA ALA A 219 6.82 3.40 -8.16
C ALA A 219 6.51 3.72 -6.70
N CYS A 220 5.77 4.78 -6.46
CA CYS A 220 5.31 5.18 -5.14
C CYS A 220 3.88 5.75 -5.25
N THR A 221 2.90 4.85 -5.42
CA THR A 221 1.50 5.25 -5.50
C THR A 221 0.97 5.55 -4.12
N CYS A 222 0.41 6.74 -3.94
CA CYS A 222 -0.04 7.25 -2.64
C CYS A 222 -1.36 8.00 -2.73
N ILE A 223 -2.16 7.90 -1.67
CA ILE A 223 -3.20 8.90 -1.39
C ILE A 223 -2.49 10.15 -0.85
N ALA A 224 -2.87 11.32 -1.34
CA ALA A 224 -2.25 12.58 -0.93
C ALA A 224 -2.57 12.90 0.53
N ASN A 225 -1.63 13.62 1.17
CA ASN A 225 -1.82 14.10 2.53
C ASN A 225 -3.03 15.04 2.63
N GLY A 226 -3.82 14.87 3.66
CA GLY A 226 -4.86 15.82 4.04
C GLY A 226 -4.35 16.86 5.05
N ASN A 227 -5.26 17.54 5.67
CA ASN A 227 -4.97 18.60 6.67
C ASN A 227 -5.61 18.35 8.05
N GLN A 228 -6.35 17.26 8.21
CA GLN A 228 -7.06 16.96 9.45
C GLN A 228 -6.15 16.25 10.45
N ASN A 229 -6.29 16.59 11.72
CA ASN A 229 -5.63 15.86 12.79
C ASN A 229 -6.29 14.49 12.98
N VAL A 230 -5.50 13.43 13.14
CA VAL A 230 -6.01 12.04 13.27
C VAL A 230 -6.90 11.88 14.50
N ASP A 231 -6.54 12.50 15.63
CA ASP A 231 -7.35 12.44 16.84
C ASP A 231 -8.73 13.10 16.65
N GLU A 232 -8.79 14.17 15.84
CA GLU A 232 -10.05 14.82 15.49
C GLU A 232 -10.91 13.93 14.58
N ILE A 233 -10.28 13.25 13.60
CA ILE A 233 -10.96 12.27 12.75
C ILE A 233 -11.60 11.17 13.59
N ILE A 234 -10.89 10.64 14.60
CA ILE A 234 -11.38 9.61 15.51
C ILE A 234 -12.50 10.14 16.39
N LYS A 235 -12.32 11.32 17.00
CA LYS A 235 -13.30 11.97 17.89
C LYS A 235 -14.66 12.23 17.22
N ASP A 236 -14.66 12.44 15.91
CA ASP A 236 -15.88 12.66 15.12
C ASP A 236 -16.65 11.36 14.80
N VAL A 237 -16.11 10.20 15.14
CA VAL A 237 -16.76 8.89 14.89
C VAL A 237 -17.57 8.46 16.11
N LYS A 238 -18.91 8.39 15.96
CA LYS A 238 -19.78 7.92 17.04
C LYS A 238 -19.66 6.41 17.28
N ASN A 239 -19.67 5.62 16.20
CA ASN A 239 -19.47 4.17 16.23
C ASN A 239 -18.71 3.75 14.99
N GLY A 240 -17.70 2.91 15.15
CA GLY A 240 -16.87 2.43 14.05
C GLY A 240 -15.67 1.65 14.55
N TYR A 241 -14.66 1.53 13.66
CA TYR A 241 -13.40 0.87 14.01
C TYR A 241 -12.21 1.65 13.47
N TYR A 242 -11.16 1.66 14.26
CA TYR A 242 -9.81 2.03 13.82
C TYR A 242 -9.09 0.78 13.32
N ILE A 243 -8.76 0.75 12.04
CA ILE A 243 -8.15 -0.40 11.35
C ILE A 243 -6.64 -0.22 11.31
N SER A 244 -5.91 -1.21 11.80
CA SER A 244 -4.47 -1.13 11.95
C SER A 244 -3.74 -2.23 11.22
N ASN A 245 -2.74 -1.82 10.47
CA ASN A 245 -1.74 -2.61 9.79
C ASN A 245 -2.31 -3.58 8.75
N MET A 246 -1.60 -3.69 7.65
CA MET A 246 -1.95 -4.61 6.55
C MET A 246 -1.61 -6.07 6.89
N LYS A 247 -2.31 -7.00 6.24
CA LYS A 247 -1.99 -8.43 6.30
C LYS A 247 -2.07 -9.10 4.92
N VAL A 248 -3.24 -9.51 4.48
CA VAL A 248 -3.40 -10.23 3.20
C VAL A 248 -4.54 -9.63 2.38
N PRO A 249 -4.28 -9.25 1.12
CA PRO A 249 -5.31 -8.80 0.20
C PRO A 249 -5.94 -9.96 -0.57
N SER A 250 -7.22 -9.83 -0.91
CA SER A 250 -7.94 -10.68 -1.85
C SER A 250 -8.82 -9.79 -2.72
N ILE A 251 -8.45 -9.67 -3.98
CA ILE A 251 -9.00 -8.64 -4.88
C ILE A 251 -9.48 -9.31 -6.17
N ASP A 252 -10.64 -8.91 -6.69
CA ASP A 252 -11.09 -9.41 -7.98
C ASP A 252 -10.23 -8.89 -9.15
N MET A 253 -10.36 -9.54 -10.30
CA MET A 253 -9.52 -9.25 -11.46
C MET A 253 -9.73 -7.84 -12.05
N LYS A 254 -10.86 -7.21 -11.80
CA LYS A 254 -11.16 -5.83 -12.22
C LYS A 254 -10.79 -4.79 -11.18
N ARG A 255 -10.32 -5.22 -10.00
CA ARG A 255 -10.05 -4.33 -8.86
C ARG A 255 -11.31 -3.59 -8.38
N TYR A 256 -12.47 -4.19 -8.60
CA TYR A 256 -13.77 -3.66 -8.23
C TYR A 256 -14.16 -4.08 -6.81
N ASN A 257 -14.20 -5.40 -6.56
CA ASN A 257 -14.46 -5.93 -5.23
C ASN A 257 -13.12 -6.26 -4.53
N TRP A 258 -13.02 -5.87 -3.30
CA TRP A 258 -11.81 -6.05 -2.51
C TRP A 258 -12.12 -6.53 -1.10
N SER A 259 -11.20 -7.30 -0.56
CA SER A 259 -11.16 -7.64 0.83
C SER A 259 -9.70 -7.70 1.29
N ILE A 260 -9.41 -7.05 2.42
CA ILE A 260 -8.06 -6.97 2.97
C ILE A 260 -8.16 -7.32 4.45
N SER A 261 -7.42 -8.34 4.88
CA SER A 261 -7.27 -8.60 6.30
C SER A 261 -6.30 -7.60 6.92
N CYS A 262 -6.62 -7.12 8.11
CA CYS A 262 -5.70 -6.31 8.91
C CYS A 262 -5.20 -7.11 10.12
N GLN A 263 -4.18 -6.59 10.78
CA GLN A 263 -3.60 -7.31 11.91
C GLN A 263 -4.51 -7.22 13.13
N TYR A 264 -5.11 -6.05 13.36
CA TYR A 264 -6.09 -5.80 14.41
C TYR A 264 -6.94 -4.59 14.09
N ALA A 265 -8.02 -4.44 14.84
CA ALA A 265 -8.79 -3.21 14.89
C ALA A 265 -9.06 -2.81 16.34
N GLN A 266 -9.42 -1.55 16.56
CA GLN A 266 -9.96 -1.06 17.82
C GLN A 266 -11.35 -0.48 17.57
N LYS A 267 -12.31 -0.80 18.43
CA LYS A 267 -13.63 -0.22 18.33
C LYS A 267 -13.57 1.24 18.68
N ILE A 268 -14.31 2.07 17.95
CA ILE A 268 -14.51 3.47 18.27
C ILE A 268 -15.92 3.62 18.81
N GLU A 269 -16.05 4.17 20.03
CA GLU A 269 -17.33 4.47 20.68
C GLU A 269 -17.31 5.92 21.19
N ASN A 270 -18.18 6.75 20.64
CA ASN A 270 -18.28 8.18 20.98
C ASN A 270 -16.94 8.94 20.87
N GLY A 271 -16.16 8.63 19.84
CA GLY A 271 -14.88 9.30 19.58
C GLY A 271 -13.69 8.76 20.36
N GLU A 272 -13.85 7.67 21.10
CA GLU A 272 -12.77 7.04 21.88
C GLU A 272 -12.46 5.65 21.37
N LEU A 273 -11.15 5.31 21.32
CA LEU A 273 -10.69 3.94 21.02
C LEU A 273 -10.91 3.06 22.25
N THR A 274 -11.66 1.97 22.07
CA THR A 274 -12.05 1.06 23.14
C THR A 274 -11.53 -0.36 22.91
N ASP A 275 -12.39 -1.36 22.78
CA ASP A 275 -12.03 -2.77 22.74
C ASP A 275 -11.14 -3.13 21.53
N LEU A 276 -10.04 -3.83 21.80
CA LEU A 276 -9.21 -4.44 20.76
C LEU A 276 -9.94 -5.62 20.11
N GLN A 277 -9.86 -5.71 18.78
CA GLN A 277 -10.49 -6.75 17.98
C GLN A 277 -9.44 -7.49 17.15
N ARG A 278 -9.57 -8.82 17.03
CA ARG A 278 -8.69 -9.68 16.23
C ARG A 278 -9.40 -10.31 15.03
N ASP A 279 -8.61 -10.93 14.16
CA ASP A 279 -9.10 -11.71 13.01
C ASP A 279 -9.99 -10.90 12.07
N VAL A 280 -9.60 -9.67 11.79
CA VAL A 280 -10.42 -8.68 11.10
C VAL A 280 -10.15 -8.70 9.58
N ILE A 281 -11.23 -8.78 8.81
CA ILE A 281 -11.25 -8.52 7.37
C ILE A 281 -12.07 -7.26 7.12
N VAL A 282 -11.53 -6.36 6.31
CA VAL A 282 -12.25 -5.20 5.76
C VAL A 282 -12.56 -5.47 4.30
N MET A 283 -13.80 -5.23 3.88
CA MET A 283 -14.24 -5.53 2.52
C MET A 283 -15.25 -4.53 1.97
N GLY A 284 -15.26 -4.38 0.64
CA GLY A 284 -16.17 -3.48 -0.04
C GLY A 284 -16.03 -3.55 -1.55
N ASN A 285 -16.72 -2.66 -2.23
CA ASN A 285 -16.45 -2.36 -3.63
C ASN A 285 -15.80 -0.98 -3.77
N ALA A 286 -14.93 -0.83 -4.77
CA ALA A 286 -14.11 0.36 -4.93
C ALA A 286 -14.94 1.64 -5.13
N PRO A 287 -15.96 1.71 -6.03
CA PRO A 287 -16.76 2.92 -6.20
C PRO A 287 -17.48 3.39 -4.93
N GLU A 288 -18.13 2.48 -4.19
CA GLU A 288 -18.83 2.86 -2.95
C GLU A 288 -17.83 3.36 -1.91
N PHE A 289 -16.71 2.64 -1.74
CA PHE A 289 -15.68 3.01 -0.79
C PHE A 289 -15.07 4.37 -1.13
N PHE A 290 -14.66 4.58 -2.38
CA PHE A 290 -14.04 5.85 -2.79
C PHE A 290 -14.98 7.06 -2.62
N ASN A 291 -16.28 6.90 -2.87
CA ASN A 291 -17.26 7.94 -2.64
C ASN A 291 -17.56 8.19 -1.16
N SER A 292 -17.28 7.22 -0.29
CA SER A 292 -17.48 7.34 1.15
C SER A 292 -16.31 7.99 1.90
N ILE A 293 -15.15 8.23 1.24
CA ILE A 293 -14.00 8.86 1.89
C ILE A 293 -14.34 10.32 2.20
N ASP A 294 -14.46 10.65 3.47
CA ASP A 294 -14.90 11.96 3.94
C ASP A 294 -13.84 12.68 4.79
N ALA A 295 -12.75 12.01 5.17
CA ALA A 295 -11.64 12.61 5.90
C ALA A 295 -10.29 12.01 5.46
N CYS A 296 -9.26 12.88 5.41
CA CYS A 296 -7.86 12.51 5.19
C CYS A 296 -6.99 13.23 6.22
N GLY A 297 -6.19 12.46 6.93
CA GLY A 297 -5.27 12.93 7.97
C GLY A 297 -4.05 13.70 7.43
N ASN A 298 -3.29 14.27 8.35
CA ASN A 298 -2.04 14.98 8.09
C ASN A 298 -0.79 14.15 8.44
N ASP A 299 -0.96 12.84 8.59
CA ASP A 299 0.04 11.86 9.03
C ASP A 299 0.58 11.00 7.87
N PHE A 300 0.73 11.61 6.70
CA PHE A 300 1.21 10.94 5.48
C PHE A 300 2.46 10.11 5.72
N THR A 301 2.42 8.85 5.32
CA THR A 301 3.53 7.91 5.44
C THR A 301 3.63 7.04 4.20
N VAL A 302 4.86 6.78 3.74
CA VAL A 302 5.15 5.78 2.70
C VAL A 302 5.71 4.53 3.36
N ARG A 303 5.17 3.38 2.99
CA ARG A 303 5.61 2.08 3.50
C ARG A 303 6.31 1.26 2.43
N PRO A 304 7.33 0.47 2.79
CA PRO A 304 7.95 -0.46 1.87
C PRO A 304 7.00 -1.59 1.51
N ILE A 305 6.81 -1.83 0.22
CA ILE A 305 6.19 -3.04 -0.33
C ILE A 305 7.30 -3.88 -0.93
N THR A 306 7.59 -4.99 -0.31
CA THR A 306 8.75 -5.84 -0.64
C THR A 306 8.45 -6.87 -1.71
N TYR A 307 7.17 -7.10 -2.00
CA TYR A 307 6.73 -8.09 -2.97
C TYR A 307 5.47 -7.65 -3.72
N CYS A 308 5.61 -7.34 -5.00
CA CYS A 308 4.50 -7.09 -5.91
C CYS A 308 4.72 -7.87 -7.20
N GLY A 309 3.90 -8.89 -7.46
CA GLY A 309 4.01 -9.76 -8.63
C GLY A 309 3.19 -9.25 -9.82
N LYS A 310 3.75 -9.33 -11.03
CA LYS A 310 3.06 -9.06 -12.30
C LYS A 310 3.75 -9.79 -13.44
N GLY A 311 3.00 -10.11 -14.49
CA GLY A 311 3.52 -10.68 -15.74
C GLY A 311 3.58 -12.19 -15.75
N ASP A 312 3.83 -12.74 -16.96
CA ASP A 312 4.10 -14.15 -17.20
C ASP A 312 5.31 -14.27 -18.16
N PRO A 313 6.47 -14.76 -17.69
CA PRO A 313 6.75 -15.22 -16.32
C PRO A 313 6.62 -14.10 -15.27
N MET A 314 6.22 -14.48 -14.06
CA MET A 314 5.97 -13.53 -12.99
C MET A 314 7.25 -12.78 -12.60
N GLN A 315 7.15 -11.45 -12.52
CA GLN A 315 8.17 -10.54 -12.05
C GLN A 315 7.80 -9.96 -10.69
N SER A 316 8.66 -10.17 -9.70
CA SER A 316 8.52 -9.51 -8.40
C SER A 316 9.22 -8.16 -8.41
N MET A 317 8.60 -7.14 -7.81
CA MET A 317 9.13 -5.78 -7.73
C MET A 317 8.95 -5.22 -6.33
N ILE A 318 9.97 -4.48 -5.88
CA ILE A 318 9.87 -3.64 -4.67
C ILE A 318 9.38 -2.24 -5.04
N MET A 319 8.61 -1.61 -4.14
CA MET A 319 8.06 -0.27 -4.33
C MET A 319 7.67 0.38 -3.02
N GLY A 320 7.30 1.64 -3.06
CA GLY A 320 6.66 2.33 -1.95
C GLY A 320 5.17 2.49 -2.23
N ASN A 321 4.36 2.36 -1.22
CA ASN A 321 2.95 2.79 -1.29
C ASN A 321 2.58 3.50 0.01
N GLY A 322 1.61 4.38 -0.05
CA GLY A 322 1.28 5.12 1.16
C GLY A 322 0.04 5.98 1.09
N GLY A 323 -0.11 6.73 2.14
CA GLY A 323 -1.14 7.72 2.35
C GLY A 323 -1.21 8.12 3.81
N PRO A 324 -2.08 9.05 4.14
CA PRO A 324 -2.42 9.40 5.51
C PRO A 324 -3.47 8.45 6.07
N THR A 325 -3.81 8.60 7.34
CA THR A 325 -5.07 8.07 7.89
C THR A 325 -6.25 8.57 7.07
N ILE A 326 -7.14 7.67 6.67
CA ILE A 326 -8.38 8.01 5.96
C ILE A 326 -9.61 7.51 6.71
N ARG A 327 -10.74 8.20 6.54
CA ARG A 327 -12.05 7.74 7.03
C ARG A 327 -12.97 7.45 5.84
N GLY A 328 -13.67 6.32 5.90
CA GLY A 328 -14.65 5.93 4.90
C GLY A 328 -15.56 4.82 5.43
N THR A 329 -16.47 4.32 4.60
CA THR A 329 -17.43 3.28 4.97
C THR A 329 -17.14 1.98 4.24
N ALA A 330 -16.96 0.88 4.99
CA ALA A 330 -16.80 -0.45 4.45
C ALA A 330 -17.37 -1.50 5.41
N THR A 331 -17.35 -2.76 5.03
CA THR A 331 -17.79 -3.86 5.88
C THR A 331 -16.59 -4.46 6.60
N VAL A 332 -16.72 -4.66 7.90
CA VAL A 332 -15.79 -5.48 8.69
C VAL A 332 -16.42 -6.82 9.00
N LYS A 333 -15.61 -7.88 9.04
CA LYS A 333 -16.02 -9.20 9.54
C LYS A 333 -14.84 -9.97 10.10
N SER A 334 -15.12 -11.00 10.88
CA SER A 334 -14.07 -11.90 11.34
C SER A 334 -13.72 -12.96 10.30
N VAL A 335 -12.46 -13.37 10.31
CA VAL A 335 -12.03 -14.65 9.70
C VAL A 335 -12.58 -15.75 10.59
N ASN A 336 -13.52 -16.55 10.09
CA ASN A 336 -14.02 -17.74 10.80
C ASN A 336 -13.02 -18.88 10.75
#